data_a91d0fa4c509bd65ca775a76d4a3dee2
#
_entry.id   a91d0fa4c509bd65ca775a76d4a3dee2
#
_cell.length_a   1.000
_cell.length_b   1.000
_cell.length_c   1.000
_cell.angle_alpha   90.00
_cell.angle_beta   90.00
_cell.angle_gamma   90.00
#
_symmetry.space_group_name_H-M   'P 1'
#
loop_
_entity.id
_entity.type
_entity.pdbx_description
1 polymer ?
#
loop_
_entity_poly.entity_id
_entity_poly.type
_entity_poly.pdbx_seq_one_letter_code
_entity_poly.pdbx_strand_id
1 'polypeptide(L)'
;MRNNAKTKIAILLVISMLLSGCTGGETEQEPEEIPGCMDEAAENYNPDATVSDRSCIYPEPEPEPEPEPDVRLASQSEFCDDVNPHHCMLPFPAPAFLVDDGTTATGYRLHIPGEAIPDSGSGTSDEFHMINRVDGYSPSTQIFTTFESTPDVSGMADQYSIGDSLDSGHSTLLINLDTGELLPHWVEVDMRSQDDEATFVYIRTIRGLDHDASYGVGYRNLVDSGGNSIEGSDAFVALRDGLTTDSPQIESQRAQYEGLFEALGGAGVERASLQAAWFFHTASTASILQDIVHMRDDASQRLGDDGIGCNVTEVVDGYGDDNATFRLIRGTFSTPQYMESDYPPAEMRRDSSGTPEFIEFREVVFTILIPQILADEGRSGLMTVLGHGFMGDGDGMATGSREFANLTGRVMIATDWKGWSADGDFDALTYSLINVEYFQHQHERHMQSIVNNLAMIRTFTGV
;
A
#
# COMPACT_ATOMS: atom_id res chain seq x y z
N MET A 1 37.00 18.98 25.91
CA MET A 1 37.66 20.06 26.68
C MET A 1 36.59 20.87 27.41
N ARG A 2 36.67 20.82 28.72
CA ARG A 2 36.27 21.81 29.73
C ARG A 2 34.81 22.25 29.78
N ASN A 3 34.10 21.96 30.80
CA ASN A 3 34.18 22.07 32.29
C ASN A 3 33.20 23.12 32.81
N ASN A 4 32.38 22.65 33.74
CA ASN A 4 32.08 23.24 35.08
C ASN A 4 31.11 24.43 35.13
N ALA A 5 30.31 24.63 36.15
CA ALA A 5 30.47 24.30 37.54
C ALA A 5 29.14 24.32 38.31
N LYS A 6 29.13 23.56 39.39
CA LYS A 6 28.16 23.61 40.51
C LYS A 6 28.44 24.80 41.40
N THR A 7 27.41 25.43 41.98
CA THR A 7 27.60 26.29 43.16
C THR A 7 26.55 25.90 44.22
N LYS A 8 27.07 25.38 45.32
CA LYS A 8 26.37 25.23 46.59
C LYS A 8 26.57 26.50 47.41
N ILE A 9 25.53 26.97 48.09
CA ILE A 9 25.67 27.96 49.17
C ILE A 9 25.07 27.38 50.43
N ALA A 10 25.93 27.28 51.41
CA ALA A 10 25.60 26.95 52.83
C ALA A 10 25.44 28.27 53.58
N ILE A 11 24.50 28.37 54.46
CA ILE A 11 24.38 29.50 55.39
C ILE A 11 24.47 28.97 56.82
N LEU A 12 25.36 29.58 57.51
CA LEU A 12 25.74 29.34 58.92
C LEU A 12 24.72 29.87 59.91
N LEU A 13 24.54 29.11 60.98
CA LEU A 13 23.94 29.52 62.27
C LEU A 13 24.80 30.58 62.96
N VAL A 14 24.14 31.52 63.62
CA VAL A 14 24.74 32.25 64.75
C VAL A 14 23.77 32.23 65.92
N ILE A 15 24.24 31.64 67.02
CA ILE A 15 23.62 31.61 68.33
C ILE A 15 24.06 32.87 69.09
N SER A 16 23.17 33.53 69.81
CA SER A 16 23.53 34.34 70.98
C SER A 16 22.46 34.24 72.05
N MET A 17 22.87 33.64 73.14
CA MET A 17 22.18 33.72 74.43
C MET A 17 22.45 35.05 75.12
N LEU A 18 21.48 35.57 75.84
CA LEU A 18 21.70 36.25 77.11
C LEU A 18 20.43 36.19 77.97
N LEU A 19 20.69 35.83 79.24
CA LEU A 19 19.79 35.68 80.36
C LEU A 19 19.33 37.03 80.91
N SER A 20 18.09 37.11 81.47
CA SER A 20 17.85 37.40 82.89
C SER A 20 16.42 37.87 83.17
N GLY A 21 15.79 37.34 84.18
CA GLY A 21 14.93 38.06 85.12
C GLY A 21 13.50 37.49 85.27
N CYS A 22 13.33 36.81 86.43
CA CYS A 22 12.00 36.43 86.98
C CYS A 22 11.20 37.61 87.44
N THR A 23 9.90 37.65 87.12
CA THR A 23 8.81 38.01 88.06
C THR A 23 7.50 37.36 87.55
N GLY A 24 6.78 36.76 88.51
CA GLY A 24 5.55 36.03 88.29
C GLY A 24 4.38 36.95 87.88
N GLY A 25 3.58 36.46 87.08
CA GLY A 25 2.27 36.93 86.70
C GLY A 25 1.53 35.75 86.08
N GLU A 26 0.40 35.35 86.63
CA GLU A 26 -0.51 34.38 86.04
C GLU A 26 -0.91 34.91 84.66
N THR A 27 -0.42 34.26 83.61
CA THR A 27 -0.90 34.44 82.26
C THR A 27 -1.91 33.35 81.95
N GLU A 28 -3.15 33.77 81.69
CA GLU A 28 -4.09 32.96 80.93
C GLU A 28 -3.39 32.43 79.69
N GLN A 29 -3.26 31.11 79.52
CA GLN A 29 -2.78 30.46 78.34
C GLN A 29 -3.83 30.76 77.23
N GLU A 30 -3.47 31.59 76.28
CA GLU A 30 -4.23 31.63 75.01
C GLU A 30 -4.28 30.21 74.45
N PRO A 31 -5.43 29.75 73.98
CA PRO A 31 -5.56 28.43 73.37
C PRO A 31 -4.56 28.33 72.20
N GLU A 32 -3.81 27.22 72.22
CA GLU A 32 -2.81 26.90 71.18
C GLU A 32 -3.52 26.87 69.81
N GLU A 33 -3.15 27.77 68.89
CA GLU A 33 -3.69 27.78 67.54
C GLU A 33 -3.18 26.54 66.78
N ILE A 34 -4.10 25.68 66.34
CA ILE A 34 -3.82 24.50 65.55
C ILE A 34 -4.09 24.85 64.09
N PRO A 35 -3.06 25.08 63.27
CA PRO A 35 -3.25 25.37 61.84
C PRO A 35 -3.63 24.10 61.07
N GLY A 36 -4.55 24.20 60.11
CA GLY A 36 -4.97 23.11 59.24
C GLY A 36 -6.12 23.50 58.31
N CYS A 37 -6.51 22.59 57.44
CA CYS A 37 -7.68 22.74 56.58
C CYS A 37 -8.98 22.63 57.46
N MET A 38 -9.78 23.66 57.44
CA MET A 38 -11.04 23.75 58.20
C MET A 38 -12.30 23.48 57.32
N ASP A 39 -12.13 23.10 56.07
CA ASP A 39 -13.24 22.80 55.18
C ASP A 39 -13.51 21.30 55.16
N GLU A 40 -14.73 20.90 55.61
CA GLU A 40 -15.13 19.49 55.66
C GLU A 40 -15.23 18.84 54.25
N ALA A 41 -15.31 19.63 53.22
CA ALA A 41 -15.33 19.14 51.84
C ALA A 41 -13.90 18.78 51.31
N ALA A 42 -12.83 19.12 52.02
CA ALA A 42 -11.48 18.85 51.61
C ALA A 42 -11.03 17.48 52.09
N GLU A 43 -10.19 16.76 51.31
CA GLU A 43 -9.64 15.44 51.62
C GLU A 43 -8.73 15.45 52.85
N ASN A 44 -8.10 16.58 53.13
CA ASN A 44 -7.21 16.78 54.27
C ASN A 44 -7.86 17.65 55.38
N TYR A 45 -9.20 17.61 55.50
CA TYR A 45 -9.91 18.27 56.60
C TYR A 45 -9.32 17.84 57.96
N ASN A 46 -9.03 18.83 58.78
CA ASN A 46 -8.56 18.62 60.16
C ASN A 46 -9.59 19.15 61.15
N PRO A 47 -10.37 18.28 61.82
CA PRO A 47 -11.41 18.72 62.77
C PRO A 47 -10.85 19.43 64.02
N ASP A 48 -9.56 19.28 64.32
CA ASP A 48 -8.90 19.92 65.44
C ASP A 48 -8.29 21.30 65.11
N ALA A 49 -8.31 21.67 63.80
CA ALA A 49 -7.78 22.96 63.37
C ALA A 49 -8.62 24.13 63.90
N THR A 50 -7.97 25.09 64.56
CA THR A 50 -8.57 26.32 65.08
C THR A 50 -8.27 27.54 64.22
N VAL A 51 -7.30 27.42 63.26
CA VAL A 51 -6.92 28.44 62.29
C VAL A 51 -6.68 27.83 60.94
N SER A 52 -7.30 28.41 59.89
CA SER A 52 -7.10 27.98 58.52
C SER A 52 -5.66 28.35 58.05
N ASP A 53 -4.90 27.37 57.65
CA ASP A 53 -3.56 27.52 57.04
C ASP A 53 -3.62 27.56 55.48
N ARG A 54 -4.80 27.49 54.90
CA ARG A 54 -5.06 27.40 53.45
C ARG A 54 -4.50 26.15 52.80
N SER A 55 -4.32 25.07 53.51
CA SER A 55 -3.79 23.80 53.01
C SER A 55 -4.86 22.87 52.45
N CYS A 56 -6.12 23.30 52.32
CA CYS A 56 -7.21 22.44 51.85
C CYS A 56 -6.94 21.89 50.46
N ILE A 57 -6.99 20.57 50.37
CA ILE A 57 -6.89 19.80 49.10
C ILE A 57 -8.28 19.27 48.80
N TYR A 58 -8.82 19.65 47.65
CA TYR A 58 -10.12 19.18 47.20
C TYR A 58 -9.95 18.05 46.21
N PRO A 59 -10.84 17.04 46.19
CA PRO A 59 -10.85 16.04 45.11
C PRO A 59 -10.97 16.72 43.77
N GLU A 60 -10.15 16.22 42.80
CA GLU A 60 -10.37 16.67 41.41
C GLU A 60 -11.83 16.37 41.02
N PRO A 61 -12.52 17.32 40.37
CA PRO A 61 -13.84 17.04 39.87
C PRO A 61 -13.80 15.81 38.96
N GLU A 62 -14.71 14.87 39.16
CA GLU A 62 -14.87 13.74 38.25
C GLU A 62 -15.02 14.30 36.84
N PRO A 63 -14.27 13.78 35.85
CA PRO A 63 -14.42 14.22 34.47
C PRO A 63 -15.89 14.04 34.07
N GLU A 64 -16.45 15.06 33.43
CA GLU A 64 -17.81 14.96 32.86
C GLU A 64 -17.83 13.72 31.94
N PRO A 65 -18.86 12.88 32.02
CA PRO A 65 -18.98 11.74 31.14
C PRO A 65 -18.93 12.23 29.68
N GLU A 66 -18.09 11.59 28.88
CA GLU A 66 -18.05 11.88 27.45
C GLU A 66 -19.44 11.69 26.85
N PRO A 67 -19.86 12.58 25.92
CA PRO A 67 -21.16 12.44 25.28
C PRO A 67 -21.25 11.08 24.56
N GLU A 68 -22.37 10.40 24.70
CA GLU A 68 -22.60 9.16 23.95
C GLU A 68 -22.58 9.44 22.44
N PRO A 69 -21.98 8.57 21.62
CA PRO A 69 -22.00 8.73 20.17
C PRO A 69 -23.41 8.63 19.62
N ASP A 70 -23.68 9.35 18.52
CA ASP A 70 -24.99 9.32 17.84
C ASP A 70 -25.26 7.94 17.21
N VAL A 71 -24.19 7.28 16.71
CA VAL A 71 -24.25 5.96 16.05
C VAL A 71 -23.24 5.03 16.70
N ARG A 72 -23.69 3.83 17.05
CA ARG A 72 -22.82 2.72 17.48
C ARG A 72 -22.67 1.75 16.33
N LEU A 73 -21.44 1.58 15.88
CA LEU A 73 -21.12 0.71 14.76
C LEU A 73 -20.99 -0.74 15.23
N ALA A 74 -21.33 -1.68 14.35
CA ALA A 74 -20.95 -3.08 14.57
C ALA A 74 -19.44 -3.17 14.51
N SER A 75 -18.81 -3.56 15.63
CA SER A 75 -17.36 -3.66 15.74
C SER A 75 -16.83 -4.67 14.73
N GLN A 76 -16.04 -4.21 13.77
CA GLN A 76 -15.09 -5.04 13.07
C GLN A 76 -13.81 -5.20 13.93
N SER A 77 -12.83 -5.92 13.41
CA SER A 77 -11.51 -5.97 14.03
C SER A 77 -10.80 -4.62 13.89
N GLU A 78 -9.98 -4.24 14.87
CA GLU A 78 -9.21 -2.98 14.89
C GLU A 78 -8.29 -2.76 13.68
N PHE A 79 -8.05 -3.83 12.89
CA PHE A 79 -7.24 -3.82 11.67
C PHE A 79 -8.07 -3.79 10.38
N CYS A 80 -9.39 -3.64 10.45
CA CYS A 80 -10.26 -3.51 9.29
C CYS A 80 -10.58 -2.05 8.99
N ASP A 81 -11.05 -1.76 7.78
CA ASP A 81 -11.68 -0.47 7.48
C ASP A 81 -13.15 -0.52 7.94
N ASP A 82 -13.51 0.35 8.88
CA ASP A 82 -14.87 0.38 9.45
C ASP A 82 -15.92 0.98 8.50
N VAL A 83 -15.51 1.59 7.40
CA VAL A 83 -16.45 2.23 6.45
C VAL A 83 -17.30 1.19 5.71
N ASN A 84 -16.75 0.02 5.39
CA ASN A 84 -17.51 -1.05 4.75
C ASN A 84 -17.60 -2.28 5.66
N PRO A 85 -18.80 -2.60 6.21
CA PRO A 85 -18.95 -3.70 7.15
C PRO A 85 -18.91 -5.09 6.51
N HIS A 86 -18.93 -5.20 5.18
CA HIS A 86 -19.03 -6.47 4.48
C HIS A 86 -17.69 -7.16 4.27
N HIS A 87 -16.58 -6.41 4.28
CA HIS A 87 -15.25 -6.96 4.07
C HIS A 87 -14.17 -6.06 4.68
N CYS A 88 -13.22 -6.66 5.41
CA CYS A 88 -12.18 -5.99 6.18
C CYS A 88 -11.33 -4.97 5.38
N MET A 89 -11.08 -5.25 4.10
CA MET A 89 -10.22 -4.41 3.25
C MET A 89 -11.00 -3.48 2.31
N LEU A 90 -12.30 -3.32 2.51
CA LEU A 90 -13.11 -2.47 1.64
C LEU A 90 -13.54 -1.18 2.35
N PRO A 91 -13.74 -0.11 1.57
CA PRO A 91 -13.59 0.01 0.12
C PRO A 91 -12.12 -0.05 -0.30
N PHE A 92 -11.80 -0.47 -1.51
CA PHE A 92 -10.41 -0.55 -1.96
C PHE A 92 -10.15 0.40 -3.14
N PRO A 93 -9.05 1.17 -3.14
CA PRO A 93 -8.03 1.34 -2.09
C PRO A 93 -8.60 1.98 -0.81
N ALA A 94 -8.28 1.43 0.36
CA ALA A 94 -8.87 1.86 1.63
C ALA A 94 -8.05 3.00 2.28
N PRO A 95 -8.69 4.09 2.71
CA PRO A 95 -7.98 5.15 3.43
C PRO A 95 -7.41 4.69 4.78
N ALA A 96 -8.03 3.69 5.41
CA ALA A 96 -7.59 3.13 6.69
C ALA A 96 -6.19 2.53 6.67
N PHE A 97 -5.69 2.11 5.50
CA PHE A 97 -4.36 1.54 5.35
C PHE A 97 -3.29 2.56 4.89
N LEU A 98 -3.63 3.82 4.79
CA LEU A 98 -2.66 4.90 4.59
C LEU A 98 -2.35 5.55 5.93
N VAL A 99 -1.11 5.42 6.39
CA VAL A 99 -0.63 6.03 7.62
C VAL A 99 0.28 7.22 7.32
N ASP A 100 0.22 8.25 8.14
CA ASP A 100 1.09 9.42 8.01
C ASP A 100 2.56 9.02 8.21
N ASP A 101 3.42 9.35 7.24
CA ASP A 101 4.86 9.14 7.32
C ASP A 101 5.62 10.28 6.64
N GLY A 102 6.02 11.28 7.42
CA GLY A 102 6.78 12.43 6.92
C GLY A 102 8.18 12.10 6.38
N THR A 103 8.59 10.83 6.35
CA THR A 103 9.88 10.39 5.76
C THR A 103 9.75 10.01 4.28
N THR A 104 8.53 9.85 3.78
CA THR A 104 8.23 9.51 2.39
C THR A 104 8.01 10.76 1.54
N ALA A 105 7.99 10.59 0.22
CA ALA A 105 7.76 11.70 -0.71
C ALA A 105 6.31 12.21 -0.66
N THR A 106 5.34 11.29 -0.49
CA THR A 106 3.90 11.62 -0.44
C THR A 106 3.43 12.09 0.94
N GLY A 107 4.23 11.87 1.99
CA GLY A 107 3.82 12.05 3.38
C GLY A 107 3.02 10.87 3.96
N TYR A 108 2.80 9.81 3.18
CA TYR A 108 2.08 8.60 3.57
C TYR A 108 2.92 7.35 3.45
N ARG A 109 2.49 6.29 4.11
CA ARG A 109 2.97 4.93 3.92
C ARG A 109 1.80 3.96 3.91
N LEU A 110 1.83 3.00 3.00
CA LEU A 110 0.86 1.91 3.03
C LEU A 110 1.20 0.97 4.20
N HIS A 111 0.19 0.67 5.01
CA HIS A 111 0.29 -0.28 6.12
C HIS A 111 -0.95 -1.17 6.15
N ILE A 112 -0.85 -2.33 5.50
CA ILE A 112 -1.87 -3.37 5.55
C ILE A 112 -1.39 -4.38 6.60
N PRO A 113 -2.06 -4.48 7.75
CA PRO A 113 -1.70 -5.46 8.77
C PRO A 113 -2.01 -6.88 8.27
N GLY A 114 -1.20 -7.86 8.69
CA GLY A 114 -1.37 -9.25 8.26
C GLY A 114 -2.75 -9.81 8.61
N GLU A 115 -3.30 -9.39 9.73
CA GLU A 115 -4.62 -9.77 10.22
C GLU A 115 -5.80 -9.30 9.33
N ALA A 116 -5.60 -8.25 8.53
CA ALA A 116 -6.60 -7.78 7.56
C ALA A 116 -6.73 -8.70 6.34
N ILE A 117 -5.78 -9.62 6.16
CA ILE A 117 -5.72 -10.50 5.00
C ILE A 117 -6.37 -11.82 5.35
N PRO A 118 -7.17 -12.41 4.44
CA PRO A 118 -7.76 -13.72 4.66
C PRO A 118 -6.68 -14.77 4.95
N ASP A 119 -6.91 -15.59 5.98
CA ASP A 119 -6.03 -16.72 6.31
C ASP A 119 -5.88 -17.66 5.10
N SER A 120 -4.66 -17.83 4.64
CA SER A 120 -4.30 -18.71 3.52
C SER A 120 -4.31 -20.20 3.90
N GLY A 121 -4.69 -20.54 5.14
CA GLY A 121 -4.69 -21.91 5.65
C GLY A 121 -3.30 -22.39 6.12
N SER A 122 -2.27 -21.59 6.04
CA SER A 122 -0.96 -21.84 6.64
C SER A 122 -0.88 -21.42 8.11
N GLY A 123 -1.87 -20.65 8.59
CA GLY A 123 -2.05 -20.28 10.01
C GLY A 123 -1.11 -19.19 10.53
N THR A 124 -0.38 -18.51 9.64
CA THR A 124 0.44 -17.34 9.97
C THR A 124 0.28 -16.29 8.88
N SER A 125 -0.31 -15.16 9.23
CA SER A 125 -0.25 -13.97 8.38
C SER A 125 1.05 -13.26 8.70
N ASP A 126 2.10 -13.49 7.91
CA ASP A 126 3.27 -12.62 7.94
C ASP A 126 2.90 -11.25 7.36
N GLU A 127 3.44 -10.18 7.92
CA GLU A 127 3.21 -8.83 7.43
C GLU A 127 3.56 -8.73 5.94
N PHE A 128 2.76 -7.96 5.19
CA PHE A 128 3.09 -7.61 3.80
C PHE A 128 4.21 -6.56 3.76
N HIS A 129 5.36 -6.89 4.35
CA HIS A 129 6.46 -5.95 4.52
C HIS A 129 6.97 -5.33 3.22
N MET A 130 6.85 -6.04 2.08
CA MET A 130 7.23 -5.49 0.77
C MET A 130 6.19 -4.50 0.25
N ILE A 131 4.89 -4.81 0.41
CA ILE A 131 3.80 -3.90 0.03
C ILE A 131 3.78 -2.69 0.96
N ASN A 132 4.00 -2.90 2.26
CA ASN A 132 4.02 -1.84 3.27
C ASN A 132 5.24 -0.91 3.19
N ARG A 133 6.14 -1.11 2.21
CA ARG A 133 7.26 -0.20 1.96
C ARG A 133 6.90 0.99 1.07
N VAL A 134 5.83 0.89 0.28
CA VAL A 134 5.45 1.94 -0.67
C VAL A 134 4.73 3.09 0.03
N ASP A 135 4.82 4.28 -0.56
CA ASP A 135 4.28 5.52 -0.01
C ASP A 135 2.89 5.88 -0.53
N GLY A 136 2.12 4.89 -0.94
CA GLY A 136 0.75 5.03 -1.43
C GLY A 136 0.32 3.84 -2.28
N TYR A 137 -0.88 3.90 -2.82
CA TYR A 137 -1.42 2.87 -3.70
C TYR A 137 -0.84 2.97 -5.11
N SER A 138 -0.78 1.85 -5.84
CA SER A 138 -0.36 1.87 -7.23
C SER A 138 -1.26 2.79 -8.08
N PRO A 139 -0.69 3.61 -8.98
CA PRO A 139 -1.49 4.36 -9.96
C PRO A 139 -2.35 3.48 -10.89
N SER A 140 -2.07 2.18 -10.94
CA SER A 140 -2.85 1.18 -11.69
C SER A 140 -3.67 0.28 -10.76
N THR A 141 -3.94 0.73 -9.53
CA THR A 141 -4.72 -0.03 -8.56
C THR A 141 -6.14 -0.29 -9.05
N GLN A 142 -6.73 -1.37 -8.58
CA GLN A 142 -8.16 -1.61 -8.75
C GLN A 142 -8.94 -0.70 -7.79
N ILE A 143 -10.09 -0.20 -8.22
CA ILE A 143 -11.00 0.61 -7.39
C ILE A 143 -12.31 -0.16 -7.31
N PHE A 144 -12.70 -0.60 -6.12
CA PHE A 144 -13.91 -1.41 -5.95
C PHE A 144 -14.43 -1.40 -4.51
N THR A 145 -15.70 -1.75 -4.37
CA THR A 145 -16.37 -1.95 -3.09
C THR A 145 -17.51 -2.96 -3.24
N THR A 146 -18.21 -3.25 -2.14
CA THR A 146 -19.45 -4.04 -2.12
C THR A 146 -20.56 -3.26 -1.44
N PHE A 147 -21.79 -3.68 -1.67
CA PHE A 147 -23.00 -3.17 -1.03
C PHE A 147 -23.83 -4.34 -0.49
N GLU A 148 -24.80 -4.07 0.37
CA GLU A 148 -25.72 -5.08 0.90
C GLU A 148 -26.45 -5.84 -0.23
N SER A 149 -26.75 -5.17 -1.35
CA SER A 149 -27.29 -5.78 -2.56
C SER A 149 -26.51 -5.29 -3.79
N THR A 150 -26.47 -6.12 -4.84
CA THR A 150 -25.78 -5.79 -6.08
C THR A 150 -26.46 -4.64 -6.81
N PRO A 151 -25.77 -3.52 -7.10
CA PRO A 151 -26.32 -2.45 -7.89
C PRO A 151 -26.65 -2.86 -9.34
N ASP A 152 -27.73 -2.31 -9.86
CA ASP A 152 -28.01 -2.35 -11.31
C ASP A 152 -27.09 -1.34 -12.03
N VAL A 153 -26.11 -1.88 -12.74
CA VAL A 153 -25.13 -1.08 -13.49
C VAL A 153 -25.53 -0.88 -14.97
N SER A 154 -26.69 -1.39 -15.39
CA SER A 154 -27.11 -1.38 -16.81
C SER A 154 -27.26 0.02 -17.43
N GLY A 155 -27.43 1.05 -16.60
CA GLY A 155 -27.52 2.46 -17.02
C GLY A 155 -26.24 3.27 -16.74
N MET A 156 -25.17 2.65 -16.31
CA MET A 156 -23.89 3.31 -16.03
C MET A 156 -22.96 3.22 -17.27
N ALA A 157 -21.91 4.05 -17.26
CA ALA A 157 -20.89 4.02 -18.31
C ALA A 157 -20.22 2.65 -18.37
N ASP A 158 -20.13 2.10 -19.57
CA ASP A 158 -19.41 0.86 -19.89
C ASP A 158 -18.12 1.16 -20.69
N GLN A 159 -17.37 0.12 -21.05
CA GLN A 159 -16.12 0.24 -21.80
C GLN A 159 -16.29 0.90 -23.20
N TYR A 160 -17.51 1.02 -23.72
CA TYR A 160 -17.82 1.65 -25.00
C TYR A 160 -18.40 3.06 -24.84
N SER A 161 -18.82 3.43 -23.64
CA SER A 161 -19.45 4.71 -23.32
C SER A 161 -18.74 5.46 -22.16
N ILE A 162 -17.44 5.29 -22.02
CA ILE A 162 -16.64 5.80 -20.88
C ILE A 162 -16.89 7.29 -20.60
N GLY A 163 -17.11 8.11 -21.68
CA GLY A 163 -17.38 9.54 -21.56
C GLY A 163 -18.65 9.86 -20.77
N ASP A 164 -19.63 8.96 -20.74
CA ASP A 164 -20.90 9.16 -20.05
C ASP A 164 -20.72 9.23 -18.53
N SER A 165 -19.60 8.70 -18.00
CA SER A 165 -19.23 8.81 -16.57
C SER A 165 -19.01 10.25 -16.11
N LEU A 166 -18.77 11.18 -17.03
CA LEU A 166 -18.60 12.61 -16.75
C LEU A 166 -19.92 13.38 -16.73
N ASP A 167 -21.04 12.75 -17.08
CA ASP A 167 -22.35 13.38 -17.05
C ASP A 167 -22.76 13.72 -15.61
N SER A 168 -23.36 14.89 -15.42
CA SER A 168 -23.73 15.42 -14.10
C SER A 168 -24.70 14.54 -13.30
N GLY A 169 -25.38 13.60 -13.98
CA GLY A 169 -26.31 12.63 -13.38
C GLY A 169 -25.72 11.24 -13.13
N HIS A 170 -24.48 10.98 -13.55
CA HIS A 170 -23.90 9.63 -13.46
C HIS A 170 -23.82 9.13 -12.01
N SER A 171 -24.07 7.85 -11.80
CA SER A 171 -24.17 7.25 -10.46
C SER A 171 -22.83 6.99 -9.78
N THR A 172 -21.74 6.98 -10.53
CA THR A 172 -20.40 6.82 -9.99
C THR A 172 -19.53 8.03 -10.29
N LEU A 173 -18.57 8.28 -9.43
CA LEU A 173 -17.70 9.45 -9.47
C LEU A 173 -16.28 9.02 -9.15
N LEU A 174 -15.34 9.52 -9.94
CA LEU A 174 -13.90 9.47 -9.66
C LEU A 174 -13.35 10.87 -9.86
N ILE A 175 -12.80 11.46 -8.83
CA ILE A 175 -12.31 12.83 -8.83
C ILE A 175 -10.85 12.88 -8.36
N ASN A 176 -10.03 13.66 -9.04
CA ASN A 176 -8.72 14.05 -8.52
C ASN A 176 -8.94 15.18 -7.50
N LEU A 177 -8.62 14.94 -6.24
CA LEU A 177 -8.87 15.89 -5.14
C LEU A 177 -7.92 17.09 -5.16
N ASP A 178 -6.75 16.96 -5.81
CA ASP A 178 -5.77 18.03 -5.89
C ASP A 178 -6.17 19.08 -6.96
N THR A 179 -6.87 18.63 -8.01
CA THR A 179 -7.27 19.50 -9.13
C THR A 179 -8.76 19.79 -9.19
N GLY A 180 -9.60 18.95 -8.56
CA GLY A 180 -11.05 18.98 -8.67
C GLY A 180 -11.59 18.43 -10.00
N GLU A 181 -10.77 17.78 -10.82
CA GLU A 181 -11.14 17.20 -12.12
C GLU A 181 -11.82 15.84 -11.95
N LEU A 182 -12.98 15.65 -12.58
CA LEU A 182 -13.61 14.33 -12.72
C LEU A 182 -12.89 13.51 -13.79
N LEU A 183 -12.61 12.23 -13.48
CA LEU A 183 -11.91 11.32 -14.38
C LEU A 183 -12.89 10.39 -15.09
N PRO A 184 -12.72 10.19 -16.41
CA PRO A 184 -13.52 9.22 -17.16
C PRO A 184 -13.20 7.79 -16.73
N HIS A 185 -14.26 7.01 -16.53
CA HIS A 185 -14.16 5.63 -16.06
C HIS A 185 -15.39 4.83 -16.56
N TRP A 186 -15.36 3.50 -16.35
CA TRP A 186 -16.54 2.66 -16.54
C TRP A 186 -16.76 1.78 -15.32
N VAL A 187 -17.93 1.19 -15.25
CA VAL A 187 -18.39 0.40 -14.09
C VAL A 187 -18.60 -1.05 -14.51
N GLU A 188 -18.15 -1.96 -13.69
CA GLU A 188 -18.34 -3.40 -13.85
C GLU A 188 -18.72 -4.04 -12.53
N VAL A 189 -19.53 -5.11 -12.60
CA VAL A 189 -19.74 -6.02 -11.46
C VAL A 189 -18.97 -7.31 -11.67
N ASP A 190 -18.54 -7.95 -10.61
CA ASP A 190 -17.88 -9.27 -10.71
C ASP A 190 -18.91 -10.34 -11.13
N MET A 191 -18.82 -10.76 -12.38
CA MET A 191 -19.68 -11.79 -12.95
C MET A 191 -19.40 -13.20 -12.42
N ARG A 192 -18.36 -13.39 -11.61
CA ARG A 192 -18.01 -14.67 -11.00
C ARG A 192 -18.60 -14.83 -9.60
N SER A 193 -19.14 -13.76 -9.02
CA SER A 193 -19.88 -13.85 -7.77
C SER A 193 -21.04 -14.82 -7.97
N GLN A 194 -21.10 -15.84 -7.11
CA GLN A 194 -22.17 -16.83 -7.14
C GLN A 194 -23.16 -16.48 -6.02
N ASP A 195 -24.40 -16.24 -6.43
CA ASP A 195 -25.60 -16.19 -5.59
C ASP A 195 -25.51 -15.40 -4.26
N ASP A 196 -26.32 -14.40 -4.08
CA ASP A 196 -26.67 -13.68 -2.84
C ASP A 196 -25.51 -13.16 -1.96
N GLU A 197 -24.25 -13.40 -2.33
CA GLU A 197 -23.08 -12.78 -1.68
C GLU A 197 -22.84 -11.37 -2.23
N ALA A 198 -22.29 -10.51 -1.41
CA ALA A 198 -21.93 -9.14 -1.79
C ALA A 198 -21.04 -9.13 -3.05
N THR A 199 -21.60 -8.69 -4.16
CA THR A 199 -20.89 -8.63 -5.44
C THR A 199 -19.96 -7.41 -5.48
N PHE A 200 -18.72 -7.61 -5.91
CA PHE A 200 -17.78 -6.49 -6.11
C PHE A 200 -18.22 -5.61 -7.28
N VAL A 201 -18.23 -4.30 -7.05
CA VAL A 201 -18.50 -3.26 -8.04
C VAL A 201 -17.22 -2.48 -8.29
N TYR A 202 -16.73 -2.54 -9.53
CA TYR A 202 -15.47 -1.93 -9.94
C TYR A 202 -15.69 -0.59 -10.64
N ILE A 203 -14.84 0.36 -10.35
CA ILE A 203 -14.60 1.53 -11.19
C ILE A 203 -13.28 1.30 -11.94
N ARG A 204 -13.35 1.29 -13.28
CA ARG A 204 -12.22 1.06 -14.16
C ARG A 204 -11.78 2.36 -14.81
N THR A 205 -10.54 2.74 -14.64
CA THR A 205 -9.96 3.94 -15.22
C THR A 205 -9.49 3.71 -16.65
N ILE A 206 -9.65 4.70 -17.52
CA ILE A 206 -9.22 4.61 -18.93
C ILE A 206 -7.68 4.62 -19.05
N ARG A 207 -6.99 5.16 -18.07
CA ARG A 207 -5.52 5.24 -17.99
C ARG A 207 -5.09 5.07 -16.55
N GLY A 208 -3.81 4.81 -16.33
CA GLY A 208 -3.23 4.89 -14.99
C GLY A 208 -3.47 6.28 -14.38
N LEU A 209 -3.69 6.31 -13.09
CA LEU A 209 -3.80 7.53 -12.30
C LEU A 209 -2.44 8.25 -12.25
N ASP A 210 -2.43 9.52 -11.91
CA ASP A 210 -1.19 10.25 -11.71
C ASP A 210 -0.49 9.74 -10.44
N HIS A 211 0.82 9.82 -10.40
CA HIS A 211 1.60 9.51 -9.21
C HIS A 211 1.52 10.65 -8.19
N ASP A 212 1.63 10.33 -6.90
CA ASP A 212 1.63 11.32 -5.81
C ASP A 212 0.43 12.26 -5.90
N ALA A 213 -0.77 11.68 -6.01
CA ALA A 213 -2.01 12.40 -6.18
C ALA A 213 -3.14 11.79 -5.35
N SER A 214 -4.03 12.64 -4.84
CA SER A 214 -5.18 12.25 -4.04
C SER A 214 -6.42 12.07 -4.92
N TYR A 215 -7.17 11.00 -4.69
CA TYR A 215 -8.37 10.68 -5.43
C TYR A 215 -9.55 10.44 -4.50
N GLY A 216 -10.72 10.88 -4.94
CA GLY A 216 -12.00 10.60 -4.31
C GLY A 216 -12.87 9.72 -5.19
N VAL A 217 -13.58 8.80 -4.58
CA VAL A 217 -14.57 7.91 -5.21
C VAL A 217 -15.92 8.19 -4.59
N GLY A 218 -16.97 8.15 -5.39
CA GLY A 218 -18.33 8.30 -4.92
C GLY A 218 -19.32 7.44 -5.68
N TYR A 219 -20.32 6.95 -4.97
CA TYR A 219 -21.49 6.25 -5.50
C TYR A 219 -22.75 6.93 -5.00
N ARG A 220 -23.70 7.17 -5.91
CA ARG A 220 -24.95 7.84 -5.60
C ARG A 220 -26.13 7.30 -6.41
N ASN A 221 -27.34 7.44 -5.87
CA ASN A 221 -28.58 7.06 -6.54
C ASN A 221 -28.58 5.60 -7.03
N LEU A 222 -27.86 4.72 -6.29
CA LEU A 222 -27.81 3.29 -6.62
C LEU A 222 -29.15 2.63 -6.30
N VAL A 223 -29.58 1.78 -7.21
CA VAL A 223 -30.71 0.88 -7.05
C VAL A 223 -30.31 -0.56 -7.38
N ASP A 224 -30.99 -1.53 -6.81
CA ASP A 224 -30.86 -2.93 -7.20
C ASP A 224 -31.62 -3.24 -8.51
N SER A 225 -31.54 -4.47 -9.01
CA SER A 225 -32.28 -4.91 -10.21
C SER A 225 -33.80 -4.86 -10.08
N GLY A 226 -34.33 -4.75 -8.87
CA GLY A 226 -35.74 -4.55 -8.55
C GLY A 226 -36.16 -3.07 -8.51
N GLY A 227 -35.21 -2.14 -8.65
CA GLY A 227 -35.44 -0.71 -8.53
C GLY A 227 -35.53 -0.21 -7.09
N ASN A 228 -35.12 -1.01 -6.09
CA ASN A 228 -35.08 -0.57 -4.70
C ASN A 228 -33.78 0.21 -4.44
N SER A 229 -33.87 1.27 -3.63
CA SER A 229 -32.68 2.01 -3.22
C SER A 229 -31.72 1.13 -2.42
N ILE A 230 -30.44 1.25 -2.69
CA ILE A 230 -29.37 0.64 -1.89
C ILE A 230 -28.99 1.63 -0.79
N GLU A 231 -28.95 1.17 0.45
CA GLU A 231 -28.53 2.04 1.55
C GLU A 231 -27.00 2.07 1.68
N GLY A 232 -26.47 3.18 2.18
CA GLY A 232 -25.06 3.28 2.59
C GLY A 232 -24.82 2.53 3.91
N SER A 233 -23.58 2.15 4.19
CA SER A 233 -23.22 1.61 5.50
C SER A 233 -23.48 2.63 6.62
N ASP A 234 -23.76 2.16 7.83
CA ASP A 234 -24.00 3.02 8.98
C ASP A 234 -22.81 3.97 9.23
N ALA A 235 -21.58 3.50 9.06
CA ALA A 235 -20.37 4.30 9.20
C ALA A 235 -20.30 5.41 8.14
N PHE A 236 -20.56 5.07 6.87
CA PHE A 236 -20.57 6.08 5.81
C PHE A 236 -21.71 7.08 6.00
N VAL A 237 -22.91 6.62 6.38
CA VAL A 237 -24.05 7.49 6.64
C VAL A 237 -23.76 8.45 7.81
N ALA A 238 -23.10 7.98 8.88
CA ALA A 238 -22.68 8.83 9.98
C ALA A 238 -21.69 9.92 9.53
N LEU A 239 -20.70 9.57 8.70
CA LEU A 239 -19.77 10.54 8.09
C LEU A 239 -20.52 11.55 7.21
N ARG A 240 -21.40 11.04 6.32
CA ARG A 240 -22.17 11.86 5.40
C ARG A 240 -23.08 12.86 6.13
N ASP A 241 -23.76 12.42 7.18
CA ASP A 241 -24.78 13.21 7.86
C ASP A 241 -24.23 13.99 9.07
N GLY A 242 -22.91 13.87 9.34
CA GLY A 242 -22.23 14.61 10.42
C GLY A 242 -22.53 14.05 11.82
N LEU A 243 -22.93 12.78 11.93
CA LEU A 243 -23.20 12.10 13.18
C LEU A 243 -21.90 11.53 13.76
N THR A 244 -21.77 11.55 15.08
CA THR A 244 -20.61 10.96 15.79
C THR A 244 -20.76 9.45 15.90
N THR A 245 -19.61 8.74 15.89
CA THR A 245 -19.55 7.28 16.03
C THR A 245 -18.72 6.86 17.22
N ASP A 246 -18.80 5.58 17.60
CA ASP A 246 -17.91 4.95 18.60
C ASP A 246 -16.65 4.34 17.98
N SER A 247 -16.41 4.50 16.66
CA SER A 247 -15.17 4.07 16.00
C SER A 247 -14.13 5.20 16.01
N PRO A 248 -13.00 5.03 16.72
CA PRO A 248 -11.90 5.98 16.66
C PRO A 248 -11.32 6.15 15.25
N GLN A 249 -11.35 5.10 14.42
CA GLN A 249 -10.87 5.12 13.06
C GLN A 249 -11.72 6.06 12.21
N ILE A 250 -13.05 5.92 12.24
CA ILE A 250 -14.00 6.79 11.53
C ILE A 250 -13.84 8.25 11.98
N GLU A 251 -13.76 8.48 13.28
CA GLU A 251 -13.64 9.85 13.82
C GLU A 251 -12.29 10.49 13.42
N SER A 252 -11.21 9.73 13.35
CA SER A 252 -9.90 10.24 12.92
C SER A 252 -9.87 10.66 11.45
N GLN A 253 -10.67 10.05 10.60
CA GLN A 253 -10.75 10.33 9.16
C GLN A 253 -11.79 11.41 8.80
N ARG A 254 -12.60 11.86 9.76
CA ARG A 254 -13.71 12.78 9.50
C ARG A 254 -13.29 14.05 8.75
N ALA A 255 -12.16 14.63 9.08
CA ALA A 255 -11.66 15.84 8.42
C ALA A 255 -11.36 15.61 6.93
N GLN A 256 -10.78 14.46 6.58
CA GLN A 256 -10.51 14.10 5.20
C GLN A 256 -11.80 13.81 4.43
N TYR A 257 -12.80 13.18 5.08
CA TYR A 257 -14.13 13.00 4.49
C TYR A 257 -14.85 14.32 4.22
N GLU A 258 -14.73 15.31 5.10
CA GLU A 258 -15.28 16.65 4.84
C GLU A 258 -14.62 17.29 3.61
N GLY A 259 -13.31 17.15 3.44
CA GLY A 259 -12.59 17.58 2.23
C GLY A 259 -13.09 16.87 0.95
N LEU A 260 -13.35 15.56 1.04
CA LEU A 260 -13.93 14.78 -0.06
C LEU A 260 -15.34 15.30 -0.41
N PHE A 261 -16.20 15.52 0.58
CA PHE A 261 -17.55 16.03 0.34
C PHE A 261 -17.54 17.44 -0.24
N GLU A 262 -16.61 18.29 0.18
CA GLU A 262 -16.42 19.63 -0.40
C GLU A 262 -16.01 19.53 -1.88
N ALA A 263 -15.05 18.67 -2.22
CA ALA A 263 -14.60 18.45 -3.60
C ALA A 263 -15.73 17.91 -4.50
N LEU A 264 -16.48 16.90 -4.03
CA LEU A 264 -17.62 16.34 -4.74
C LEU A 264 -18.75 17.40 -4.89
N GLY A 265 -18.98 18.20 -3.86
CA GLY A 265 -19.92 19.33 -3.89
C GLY A 265 -19.52 20.39 -4.93
N GLY A 266 -18.21 20.69 -5.04
CA GLY A 266 -17.66 21.55 -6.08
C GLY A 266 -17.89 21.01 -7.51
N ALA A 267 -17.93 19.69 -7.66
CA ALA A 267 -18.29 19.00 -8.91
C ALA A 267 -19.81 18.87 -9.13
N GLY A 268 -20.64 19.47 -8.26
CA GLY A 268 -22.10 19.48 -8.40
C GLY A 268 -22.81 18.25 -7.83
N VAL A 269 -22.16 17.52 -6.91
CA VAL A 269 -22.74 16.34 -6.26
C VAL A 269 -23.37 16.74 -4.94
N GLU A 270 -24.65 16.44 -4.75
CA GLU A 270 -25.32 16.63 -3.48
C GLU A 270 -24.88 15.56 -2.46
N ARG A 271 -24.31 16.00 -1.33
CA ARG A 271 -23.82 15.12 -0.26
C ARG A 271 -24.84 14.08 0.17
N ALA A 272 -26.09 14.47 0.34
CA ALA A 272 -27.17 13.59 0.76
C ALA A 272 -27.54 12.50 -0.25
N SER A 273 -27.11 12.63 -1.53
CA SER A 273 -27.34 11.62 -2.55
C SER A 273 -26.31 10.48 -2.54
N LEU A 274 -25.23 10.65 -1.81
CA LEU A 274 -24.15 9.66 -1.74
C LEU A 274 -24.58 8.46 -0.88
N GLN A 275 -24.28 7.27 -1.38
CA GLN A 275 -24.49 5.98 -0.70
C GLN A 275 -23.19 5.33 -0.28
N ALA A 276 -22.08 5.66 -0.96
CA ALA A 276 -20.71 5.38 -0.54
C ALA A 276 -19.78 6.45 -1.10
N ALA A 277 -18.75 6.80 -0.36
CA ALA A 277 -17.61 7.57 -0.86
C ALA A 277 -16.39 7.28 0.00
N TRP A 278 -15.21 7.38 -0.59
CA TRP A 278 -13.93 7.28 0.11
C TRP A 278 -12.83 7.96 -0.69
N PHE A 279 -11.66 8.05 -0.13
CA PHE A 279 -10.49 8.66 -0.76
C PHE A 279 -9.28 7.76 -0.61
N PHE A 280 -8.28 7.98 -1.45
CA PHE A 280 -6.98 7.33 -1.36
C PHE A 280 -5.90 8.19 -1.99
N HIS A 281 -4.63 7.85 -1.73
CA HIS A 281 -3.48 8.53 -2.30
C HIS A 281 -2.60 7.54 -3.07
N THR A 282 -2.14 7.96 -4.27
CA THR A 282 -1.26 7.15 -5.11
C THR A 282 0.20 7.34 -4.73
N ALA A 283 0.97 6.27 -4.88
CA ALA A 283 2.39 6.28 -4.57
C ALA A 283 3.19 7.20 -5.51
N SER A 284 4.28 7.74 -4.99
CA SER A 284 5.22 8.52 -5.77
C SER A 284 5.93 7.66 -6.84
N THR A 285 6.36 8.28 -7.92
CA THR A 285 7.18 7.62 -8.95
C THR A 285 8.47 7.04 -8.35
N ALA A 286 9.07 7.75 -7.39
CA ALA A 286 10.27 7.30 -6.71
C ALA A 286 10.02 5.98 -5.96
N SER A 287 8.96 5.92 -5.16
CA SER A 287 8.62 4.73 -4.39
C SER A 287 8.40 3.48 -5.26
N ILE A 288 7.75 3.64 -6.42
CA ILE A 288 7.46 2.51 -7.31
C ILE A 288 8.67 2.09 -8.14
N LEU A 289 9.46 3.05 -8.65
CA LEU A 289 10.48 2.78 -9.65
C LEU A 289 11.91 2.77 -9.13
N GLN A 290 12.19 3.27 -7.91
CA GLN A 290 13.56 3.43 -7.41
C GLN A 290 14.37 2.15 -7.46
N ASP A 291 13.79 1.02 -7.07
CA ASP A 291 14.49 -0.27 -7.01
C ASP A 291 14.89 -0.75 -8.41
N ILE A 292 13.93 -0.81 -9.33
CA ILE A 292 14.22 -1.28 -10.70
C ILE A 292 15.13 -0.32 -11.47
N VAL A 293 15.04 0.99 -11.25
CA VAL A 293 15.93 1.98 -11.84
C VAL A 293 17.35 1.79 -11.31
N HIS A 294 17.51 1.61 -9.99
CA HIS A 294 18.81 1.32 -9.39
C HIS A 294 19.41 0.03 -9.94
N MET A 295 18.64 -1.06 -9.97
CA MET A 295 19.10 -2.35 -10.53
C MET A 295 19.49 -2.24 -11.99
N ARG A 296 18.72 -1.51 -12.82
CA ARG A 296 19.04 -1.23 -14.22
C ARG A 296 20.40 -0.55 -14.36
N ASP A 297 20.61 0.50 -13.57
CA ASP A 297 21.82 1.33 -13.67
C ASP A 297 23.06 0.57 -13.18
N ASP A 298 22.96 -0.12 -12.04
CA ASP A 298 24.01 -0.97 -11.50
C ASP A 298 24.31 -2.15 -12.43
N ALA A 299 23.28 -2.85 -12.92
CA ALA A 299 23.43 -3.93 -13.89
C ALA A 299 24.09 -3.45 -15.19
N SER A 300 23.65 -2.29 -15.71
CA SER A 300 24.23 -1.71 -16.92
C SER A 300 25.72 -1.39 -16.76
N GLN A 301 26.12 -0.88 -15.61
CA GLN A 301 27.53 -0.62 -15.31
C GLN A 301 28.37 -1.91 -15.25
N ARG A 302 27.84 -2.97 -14.64
CA ARG A 302 28.50 -4.26 -14.49
C ARG A 302 28.63 -5.02 -15.80
N LEU A 303 27.59 -4.96 -16.64
CA LEU A 303 27.56 -5.63 -17.94
C LEU A 303 28.45 -4.97 -18.99
N GLY A 304 28.65 -3.66 -18.90
CA GLY A 304 29.26 -2.89 -19.98
C GLY A 304 28.40 -2.89 -21.24
N ASP A 305 28.98 -2.52 -22.37
CA ASP A 305 28.26 -2.40 -23.64
C ASP A 305 27.99 -3.76 -24.31
N ASP A 306 28.85 -4.73 -24.10
CA ASP A 306 28.86 -6.04 -24.78
C ASP A 306 28.31 -7.19 -23.91
N GLY A 307 27.89 -6.92 -22.68
CA GLY A 307 27.52 -7.94 -21.71
C GLY A 307 28.75 -8.72 -21.21
N ILE A 308 28.55 -9.77 -20.40
CA ILE A 308 29.63 -10.58 -19.82
C ILE A 308 29.98 -11.77 -20.73
N GLY A 309 29.08 -12.16 -21.62
CA GLY A 309 29.24 -13.28 -22.53
C GLY A 309 28.17 -14.35 -22.36
N CYS A 310 28.26 -15.36 -23.22
CA CYS A 310 27.35 -16.50 -23.25
C CYS A 310 28.08 -17.80 -23.49
N ASN A 311 27.42 -18.92 -23.13
CA ASN A 311 27.87 -20.27 -23.45
C ASN A 311 26.81 -20.99 -24.29
N VAL A 312 27.13 -21.33 -25.54
CA VAL A 312 26.23 -22.08 -26.42
C VAL A 312 26.29 -23.57 -26.07
N THR A 313 25.16 -24.14 -25.72
CA THR A 313 25.04 -25.56 -25.34
C THR A 313 24.50 -26.44 -26.47
N GLU A 314 23.68 -25.85 -27.36
CA GLU A 314 23.08 -26.59 -28.48
C GLU A 314 22.92 -25.70 -29.71
N VAL A 315 23.13 -26.28 -30.87
CA VAL A 315 22.85 -25.69 -32.18
C VAL A 315 22.15 -26.73 -33.05
N VAL A 316 20.94 -26.40 -33.54
CA VAL A 316 20.15 -27.28 -34.40
C VAL A 316 19.87 -26.57 -35.71
N ASP A 317 20.34 -27.10 -36.82
CA ASP A 317 20.03 -26.60 -38.15
C ASP A 317 18.70 -27.22 -38.65
N GLY A 318 17.84 -26.43 -39.25
CA GLY A 318 16.56 -26.89 -39.81
C GLY A 318 15.58 -27.40 -38.76
N TYR A 319 15.47 -26.70 -37.64
CA TYR A 319 14.55 -27.07 -36.56
C TYR A 319 13.10 -26.99 -37.02
N GLY A 320 12.32 -28.07 -36.75
CA GLY A 320 10.93 -28.23 -37.15
C GLY A 320 10.75 -28.82 -38.55
N ASP A 321 9.53 -29.27 -38.87
CA ASP A 321 9.19 -29.93 -40.15
C ASP A 321 8.69 -28.97 -41.24
N ASP A 322 8.62 -27.67 -40.94
CA ASP A 322 8.00 -26.62 -41.75
C ASP A 322 8.97 -25.81 -42.61
N ASN A 323 10.26 -26.10 -42.54
CA ASN A 323 11.34 -25.35 -43.19
C ASN A 323 11.35 -23.83 -42.86
N ALA A 324 10.78 -23.44 -41.75
CA ALA A 324 10.71 -22.03 -41.31
C ALA A 324 11.96 -21.59 -40.55
N THR A 325 12.76 -22.54 -40.03
CA THR A 325 13.92 -22.27 -39.18
C THR A 325 15.20 -22.65 -39.88
N PHE A 326 16.11 -21.69 -40.09
CA PHE A 326 17.48 -21.97 -40.51
C PHE A 326 18.30 -22.58 -39.36
N ARG A 327 18.25 -21.91 -38.19
CA ARG A 327 19.06 -22.37 -37.04
C ARG A 327 18.37 -21.99 -35.71
N LEU A 328 18.35 -22.96 -34.79
CA LEU A 328 17.99 -22.77 -33.40
C LEU A 328 19.27 -22.88 -32.54
N ILE A 329 19.50 -21.92 -31.64
CA ILE A 329 20.65 -21.86 -30.76
C ILE A 329 20.13 -21.75 -29.32
N ARG A 330 20.63 -22.65 -28.46
CA ARG A 330 20.33 -22.64 -27.02
C ARG A 330 21.63 -22.49 -26.23
N GLY A 331 21.52 -21.90 -25.07
CA GLY A 331 22.66 -21.72 -24.19
C GLY A 331 22.30 -20.95 -22.91
N THR A 332 23.35 -20.43 -22.29
CA THR A 332 23.24 -19.58 -21.11
C THR A 332 24.01 -18.28 -21.34
N PHE A 333 23.60 -17.24 -20.65
CA PHE A 333 24.32 -15.95 -20.58
C PHE A 333 24.42 -15.49 -19.13
N SER A 334 25.46 -14.74 -18.81
CA SER A 334 25.68 -14.24 -17.44
C SER A 334 24.90 -12.97 -17.16
N THR A 335 24.21 -12.94 -16.04
CA THR A 335 23.40 -11.80 -15.59
C THR A 335 23.69 -11.43 -14.13
N PRO A 336 23.69 -10.12 -13.76
CA PRO A 336 23.79 -9.70 -12.37
C PRO A 336 22.58 -10.18 -11.55
N GLN A 337 22.81 -10.72 -10.36
CA GLN A 337 21.80 -11.26 -9.47
C GLN A 337 21.67 -10.40 -8.22
N TYR A 338 20.41 -10.11 -7.86
CA TYR A 338 20.04 -9.34 -6.68
C TYR A 338 19.15 -10.15 -5.72
N MET A 339 18.61 -11.29 -6.16
CA MET A 339 17.80 -12.20 -5.33
C MET A 339 18.68 -13.16 -4.54
N GLU A 340 18.39 -13.32 -3.23
CA GLU A 340 19.16 -14.21 -2.36
C GLU A 340 18.97 -15.69 -2.68
N SER A 341 17.79 -16.06 -3.18
CA SER A 341 17.43 -17.43 -3.55
C SER A 341 16.58 -17.46 -4.81
N ASP A 342 16.55 -18.61 -5.46
CA ASP A 342 15.63 -18.90 -6.56
C ASP A 342 14.27 -19.43 -6.08
N TYR A 343 14.17 -19.84 -4.83
CA TYR A 343 12.97 -20.44 -4.22
C TYR A 343 12.40 -19.57 -3.10
N PRO A 344 11.07 -19.56 -2.89
CA PRO A 344 10.45 -18.90 -1.75
C PRO A 344 10.89 -19.48 -0.39
N PRO A 345 10.98 -18.65 0.61
CA PRO A 345 10.91 -17.18 0.58
C PRO A 345 12.18 -16.62 -0.09
N ALA A 346 12.02 -16.02 -1.27
CA ALA A 346 13.12 -15.45 -2.02
C ALA A 346 12.99 -13.94 -2.03
N GLU A 347 13.87 -13.26 -1.33
CA GLU A 347 13.90 -11.82 -1.22
C GLU A 347 15.08 -11.23 -1.98
N MET A 348 14.93 -9.99 -2.36
CA MET A 348 16.00 -9.17 -2.90
C MET A 348 16.94 -8.78 -1.78
N ARG A 349 18.25 -8.99 -1.97
CA ARG A 349 19.24 -8.47 -1.05
C ARG A 349 19.21 -6.96 -1.06
N ARG A 350 19.26 -6.35 0.14
CA ARG A 350 19.26 -4.90 0.31
C ARG A 350 20.38 -4.48 1.25
N ASP A 351 20.93 -3.32 0.97
CA ASP A 351 21.88 -2.67 1.87
C ASP A 351 21.15 -2.04 3.09
N SER A 352 21.92 -1.40 3.96
CA SER A 352 21.40 -0.75 5.16
C SER A 352 20.45 0.43 4.90
N SER A 353 20.40 0.94 3.67
CA SER A 353 19.45 1.98 3.23
C SER A 353 18.18 1.40 2.61
N GLY A 354 18.11 0.07 2.45
CA GLY A 354 17.03 -0.62 1.80
C GLY A 354 17.15 -0.70 0.28
N THR A 355 18.30 -0.28 -0.30
CA THR A 355 18.54 -0.30 -1.75
C THR A 355 18.96 -1.70 -2.20
N PRO A 356 18.47 -2.20 -3.37
CA PRO A 356 18.89 -3.48 -3.91
C PRO A 356 20.42 -3.61 -4.06
N GLU A 357 20.99 -4.71 -3.57
CA GLU A 357 22.43 -4.97 -3.57
C GLU A 357 22.79 -6.13 -4.49
N PHE A 358 23.77 -5.92 -5.39
CA PHE A 358 24.34 -6.97 -6.22
C PHE A 358 24.96 -8.10 -5.38
N ILE A 359 24.69 -9.36 -5.75
CA ILE A 359 25.21 -10.54 -5.07
C ILE A 359 26.35 -11.17 -5.88
N GLU A 360 26.05 -11.59 -7.11
CA GLU A 360 26.95 -12.34 -7.99
C GLU A 360 26.45 -12.32 -9.43
N PHE A 361 27.22 -12.87 -10.35
CA PHE A 361 26.71 -13.22 -11.68
C PHE A 361 26.19 -14.65 -11.69
N ARG A 362 25.04 -14.86 -12.34
CA ARG A 362 24.46 -16.20 -12.56
C ARG A 362 24.15 -16.43 -14.02
N GLU A 363 24.17 -17.69 -14.39
CA GLU A 363 23.80 -18.13 -15.73
C GLU A 363 22.30 -18.28 -15.86
N VAL A 364 21.74 -17.68 -16.91
CA VAL A 364 20.31 -17.74 -17.27
C VAL A 364 20.22 -18.28 -18.71
N VAL A 365 19.21 -19.11 -18.95
CA VAL A 365 19.01 -19.76 -20.25
C VAL A 365 18.53 -18.74 -21.31
N PHE A 366 18.92 -19.00 -22.56
CA PHE A 366 18.39 -18.33 -23.73
C PHE A 366 18.09 -19.27 -24.87
N THR A 367 17.18 -18.89 -25.73
CA THR A 367 16.92 -19.51 -27.03
C THR A 367 16.88 -18.45 -28.10
N ILE A 368 17.65 -18.63 -29.16
CA ILE A 368 17.67 -17.81 -30.37
C ILE A 368 17.19 -18.65 -31.55
N LEU A 369 16.23 -18.12 -32.30
CA LEU A 369 15.72 -18.71 -33.53
C LEU A 369 16.03 -17.79 -34.71
N ILE A 370 16.80 -18.29 -35.67
CA ILE A 370 17.13 -17.63 -36.93
C ILE A 370 16.24 -18.23 -38.01
N PRO A 371 15.35 -17.44 -38.65
CA PRO A 371 14.42 -17.97 -39.66
C PRO A 371 15.12 -18.27 -40.97
N GLN A 372 14.56 -19.21 -41.75
CA GLN A 372 15.10 -19.68 -43.04
C GLN A 372 15.20 -18.57 -44.09
N ILE A 373 14.19 -17.67 -44.15
CA ILE A 373 14.17 -16.55 -45.12
C ILE A 373 15.44 -15.68 -45.08
N LEU A 374 16.04 -15.49 -43.89
CA LEU A 374 17.27 -14.70 -43.76
C LEU A 374 18.47 -15.40 -44.40
N ALA A 375 18.55 -16.74 -44.31
CA ALA A 375 19.57 -17.54 -44.95
C ALA A 375 19.36 -17.58 -46.47
N ASP A 376 18.15 -17.77 -46.93
CA ASP A 376 17.77 -17.80 -48.36
C ASP A 376 18.08 -16.47 -49.07
N GLU A 377 17.84 -15.36 -48.39
CA GLU A 377 18.11 -14.02 -48.95
C GLU A 377 19.53 -13.52 -48.67
N GLY A 378 20.30 -14.22 -47.87
CA GLY A 378 21.67 -13.85 -47.50
C GLY A 378 21.75 -12.50 -46.77
N ARG A 379 20.77 -12.16 -45.92
CA ARG A 379 20.66 -10.88 -45.24
C ARG A 379 20.60 -11.04 -43.72
N SER A 380 20.93 -9.99 -43.02
CA SER A 380 20.68 -9.85 -41.58
C SER A 380 19.21 -9.60 -41.29
N GLY A 381 18.75 -9.98 -40.11
CA GLY A 381 17.43 -9.70 -39.58
C GLY A 381 17.48 -8.83 -38.35
N LEU A 382 16.39 -8.11 -38.10
CA LEU A 382 16.21 -7.44 -36.79
C LEU A 382 15.93 -8.47 -35.73
N MET A 383 16.49 -8.27 -34.54
CA MET A 383 16.21 -9.08 -33.37
C MET A 383 14.89 -8.65 -32.73
N THR A 384 14.10 -9.61 -32.32
CA THR A 384 12.87 -9.42 -31.53
C THR A 384 13.01 -10.20 -30.22
N VAL A 385 12.93 -9.48 -29.09
CA VAL A 385 12.88 -10.10 -27.77
C VAL A 385 11.44 -10.54 -27.52
N LEU A 386 11.27 -11.80 -27.14
CA LEU A 386 9.98 -12.41 -26.83
C LEU A 386 9.86 -12.67 -25.34
N GLY A 387 8.69 -12.36 -24.78
CA GLY A 387 8.27 -12.76 -23.44
C GLY A 387 7.22 -13.86 -23.53
N HIS A 388 7.34 -14.88 -22.71
CA HIS A 388 6.31 -15.91 -22.58
C HIS A 388 5.20 -15.49 -21.62
N GLY A 389 4.06 -16.19 -21.68
CA GLY A 389 2.97 -16.02 -20.76
C GLY A 389 3.21 -16.74 -19.42
N PHE A 390 2.27 -16.58 -18.51
CA PHE A 390 2.26 -17.25 -17.22
C PHE A 390 2.38 -18.77 -17.38
N MET A 391 3.30 -19.41 -16.66
CA MET A 391 3.62 -20.83 -16.73
C MET A 391 4.13 -21.29 -18.11
N GLY A 392 4.64 -20.37 -18.94
CA GLY A 392 5.37 -20.70 -20.15
C GLY A 392 6.87 -20.74 -19.92
N ASP A 393 7.63 -20.82 -21.01
CA ASP A 393 9.09 -20.75 -21.03
C ASP A 393 9.60 -20.05 -22.28
N GLY A 394 10.85 -19.57 -22.25
CA GLY A 394 11.46 -18.84 -23.35
C GLY A 394 11.68 -19.72 -24.59
N ASP A 395 12.03 -20.98 -24.40
CA ASP A 395 12.27 -21.91 -25.50
C ASP A 395 10.99 -22.17 -26.29
N GLY A 396 9.90 -22.50 -25.59
CA GLY A 396 8.58 -22.71 -26.22
C GLY A 396 8.08 -21.48 -26.94
N MET A 397 8.33 -20.28 -26.39
CA MET A 397 7.94 -19.03 -27.03
C MET A 397 8.73 -18.76 -28.30
N ALA A 398 10.04 -18.94 -28.29
CA ALA A 398 10.90 -18.77 -29.46
C ALA A 398 10.58 -19.82 -30.55
N THR A 399 10.50 -21.08 -30.18
CA THR A 399 10.24 -22.20 -31.14
C THR A 399 8.80 -22.17 -31.68
N GLY A 400 7.81 -21.74 -30.87
CA GLY A 400 6.44 -21.54 -31.32
C GLY A 400 6.26 -20.36 -32.30
N SER A 401 7.21 -19.41 -32.31
CA SER A 401 7.15 -18.21 -33.17
C SER A 401 7.84 -18.41 -34.53
N ARG A 402 8.28 -19.62 -34.91
CA ARG A 402 9.10 -19.86 -36.11
C ARG A 402 8.46 -19.43 -37.43
N GLU A 403 7.18 -19.70 -37.63
CA GLU A 403 6.45 -19.25 -38.84
C GLU A 403 6.37 -17.71 -38.91
N PHE A 404 6.06 -17.07 -37.82
CA PHE A 404 6.06 -15.60 -37.73
C PHE A 404 7.46 -15.02 -37.96
N ALA A 405 8.50 -15.62 -37.38
CA ALA A 405 9.88 -15.25 -37.63
C ALA A 405 10.24 -15.32 -39.11
N ASN A 406 9.86 -16.42 -39.77
CA ASN A 406 10.15 -16.64 -41.20
C ASN A 406 9.35 -15.68 -42.08
N LEU A 407 8.09 -15.44 -41.77
CA LEU A 407 7.25 -14.49 -42.53
C LEU A 407 7.77 -13.05 -42.42
N THR A 408 8.27 -12.65 -41.27
CA THR A 408 8.71 -11.26 -41.01
C THR A 408 10.20 -11.04 -41.21
N GLY A 409 10.99 -12.09 -41.36
CA GLY A 409 12.45 -12.01 -41.46
C GLY A 409 13.11 -11.48 -40.17
N ARG A 410 12.60 -11.87 -39.00
CA ARG A 410 13.11 -11.43 -37.69
C ARG A 410 13.77 -12.59 -36.95
N VAL A 411 14.90 -12.30 -36.32
CA VAL A 411 15.54 -13.23 -35.38
C VAL A 411 14.77 -13.13 -34.06
N MET A 412 14.32 -14.26 -33.52
CA MET A 412 13.63 -14.31 -32.22
C MET A 412 14.63 -14.68 -31.13
N ILE A 413 14.57 -13.98 -30.01
CA ILE A 413 15.34 -14.31 -28.80
C ILE A 413 14.44 -14.27 -27.58
N ALA A 414 14.57 -15.25 -26.71
CA ALA A 414 13.80 -15.36 -25.48
C ALA A 414 14.65 -15.93 -24.33
N THR A 415 14.26 -15.60 -23.14
CA THR A 415 14.74 -16.15 -21.87
C THR A 415 13.56 -16.42 -20.96
N ASP A 416 13.75 -17.21 -19.92
CA ASP A 416 12.72 -17.46 -18.92
C ASP A 416 12.53 -16.25 -18.01
N TRP A 417 11.27 -15.90 -17.77
CA TRP A 417 10.91 -14.84 -16.84
C TRP A 417 10.83 -15.41 -15.42
N LYS A 418 11.79 -15.06 -14.59
CA LYS A 418 11.86 -15.49 -13.20
C LYS A 418 10.57 -15.09 -12.44
N GLY A 419 9.98 -16.05 -11.73
CA GLY A 419 8.69 -15.89 -11.06
C GLY A 419 7.47 -16.06 -11.96
N TRP A 420 7.65 -16.35 -13.26
CA TRP A 420 6.58 -16.49 -14.24
C TRP A 420 6.70 -17.75 -15.10
N SER A 421 7.87 -18.37 -15.11
CA SER A 421 8.22 -19.52 -15.93
C SER A 421 7.77 -20.85 -15.30
N ALA A 422 7.38 -21.82 -16.12
CA ALA A 422 7.14 -23.19 -15.68
C ALA A 422 8.44 -23.89 -15.27
N ASP A 423 9.53 -23.66 -16.00
CA ASP A 423 10.82 -24.28 -15.73
C ASP A 423 11.58 -23.51 -14.64
N GLY A 424 11.84 -24.18 -13.51
CA GLY A 424 12.58 -23.63 -12.38
C GLY A 424 11.78 -22.76 -11.41
N ASP A 425 10.61 -22.26 -11.80
CA ASP A 425 9.78 -21.38 -10.95
C ASP A 425 8.45 -22.01 -10.55
N PHE A 426 8.07 -23.18 -11.09
CA PHE A 426 6.77 -23.79 -10.83
C PHE A 426 6.50 -23.99 -9.33
N ASP A 427 7.44 -24.55 -8.60
CA ASP A 427 7.30 -24.80 -7.16
C ASP A 427 7.22 -23.47 -6.39
N ALA A 428 8.03 -22.49 -6.76
CA ALA A 428 8.03 -21.15 -6.18
C ALA A 428 6.68 -20.44 -6.38
N LEU A 429 6.16 -20.51 -7.60
CA LEU A 429 4.91 -19.91 -7.97
C LEU A 429 3.72 -20.61 -7.29
N THR A 430 3.70 -21.94 -7.29
CA THR A 430 2.69 -22.73 -6.60
C THR A 430 2.67 -22.42 -5.11
N TYR A 431 3.86 -22.32 -4.50
CA TYR A 431 3.99 -21.96 -3.09
C TYR A 431 3.42 -20.57 -2.81
N SER A 432 3.70 -19.58 -3.66
CA SER A 432 3.17 -18.22 -3.54
C SER A 432 1.65 -18.13 -3.75
N LEU A 433 1.06 -19.02 -4.57
CA LEU A 433 -0.38 -19.06 -4.76
C LEU A 433 -1.13 -19.72 -3.60
N ILE A 434 -0.47 -20.64 -2.88
CA ILE A 434 -1.04 -21.29 -1.69
C ILE A 434 -0.88 -20.41 -0.46
N ASN A 435 0.20 -19.67 -0.37
CA ASN A 435 0.52 -18.79 0.74
C ASN A 435 0.52 -17.33 0.24
N VAL A 436 -0.58 -16.62 0.46
CA VAL A 436 -0.81 -15.28 -0.11
C VAL A 436 0.28 -14.28 0.29
N GLU A 437 0.82 -14.41 1.49
CA GLU A 437 1.92 -13.59 2.00
C GLU A 437 3.18 -13.68 1.11
N TYR A 438 3.43 -14.83 0.48
CA TYR A 438 4.58 -15.00 -0.42
C TYR A 438 4.34 -14.45 -1.83
N PHE A 439 3.08 -14.11 -2.16
CA PHE A 439 2.79 -13.50 -3.47
C PHE A 439 3.50 -12.17 -3.68
N GLN A 440 3.77 -11.42 -2.60
CA GLN A 440 4.54 -10.18 -2.65
C GLN A 440 5.96 -10.38 -3.22
N HIS A 441 6.58 -11.56 -3.04
CA HIS A 441 7.91 -11.88 -3.58
C HIS A 441 7.94 -11.95 -5.11
N GLN A 442 6.80 -12.14 -5.77
CA GLN A 442 6.73 -12.14 -7.24
C GLN A 442 7.15 -10.80 -7.84
N HIS A 443 6.85 -9.70 -7.16
CA HIS A 443 7.26 -8.37 -7.59
C HIS A 443 8.79 -8.25 -7.75
N GLU A 444 9.57 -8.68 -6.75
CA GLU A 444 11.03 -8.65 -6.79
C GLU A 444 11.61 -9.63 -7.83
N ARG A 445 10.99 -10.80 -7.98
CA ARG A 445 11.36 -11.77 -9.02
C ARG A 445 11.17 -11.23 -10.42
N HIS A 446 10.08 -10.47 -10.67
CA HIS A 446 9.86 -9.81 -11.95
C HIS A 446 10.87 -8.69 -12.20
N MET A 447 11.29 -7.93 -11.20
CA MET A 447 12.37 -6.96 -11.34
C MET A 447 13.68 -7.63 -11.74
N GLN A 448 14.03 -8.79 -11.14
CA GLN A 448 15.17 -9.58 -11.57
C GLN A 448 15.05 -10.03 -13.02
N SER A 449 13.86 -10.41 -13.48
CA SER A 449 13.62 -10.77 -14.88
C SER A 449 13.85 -9.63 -15.86
N ILE A 450 13.50 -8.41 -15.48
CA ILE A 450 13.82 -7.23 -16.30
C ILE A 450 15.35 -7.06 -16.43
N VAL A 451 16.10 -7.27 -15.35
CA VAL A 451 17.56 -7.23 -15.38
C VAL A 451 18.13 -8.36 -16.26
N ASN A 452 17.57 -9.58 -16.19
CA ASN A 452 17.97 -10.69 -17.03
C ASN A 452 17.76 -10.36 -18.53
N ASN A 453 16.62 -9.78 -18.88
CA ASN A 453 16.35 -9.33 -20.26
C ASN A 453 17.31 -8.22 -20.71
N LEU A 454 17.65 -7.27 -19.84
CA LEU A 454 18.64 -6.24 -20.13
C LEU A 454 20.02 -6.87 -20.42
N ALA A 455 20.44 -7.84 -19.60
CA ALA A 455 21.68 -8.57 -19.78
C ALA A 455 21.69 -9.37 -21.10
N MET A 456 20.57 -10.03 -21.43
CA MET A 456 20.39 -10.75 -22.70
C MET A 456 20.53 -9.79 -23.89
N ILE A 457 19.85 -8.67 -23.87
CA ILE A 457 19.92 -7.69 -24.96
C ILE A 457 21.36 -7.22 -25.15
N ARG A 458 22.06 -6.82 -24.09
CA ARG A 458 23.44 -6.38 -24.19
C ARG A 458 24.39 -7.46 -24.72
N THR A 459 24.24 -8.70 -24.24
CA THR A 459 25.08 -9.82 -24.67
C THR A 459 24.93 -10.14 -26.15
N PHE A 460 23.75 -9.99 -26.73
CA PHE A 460 23.49 -10.42 -28.12
C PHE A 460 23.37 -9.29 -29.12
N THR A 461 23.32 -8.03 -28.71
CA THR A 461 23.27 -6.89 -29.62
C THR A 461 24.50 -5.99 -29.57
N GLY A 462 25.29 -6.05 -28.52
CA GLY A 462 26.43 -5.14 -28.29
C GLY A 462 26.04 -3.68 -28.18
N VAL A 463 24.85 -3.40 -27.56
CA VAL A 463 24.29 -2.03 -27.40
C VAL A 463 23.93 -1.76 -25.95
#